data_a2aebc0d37589fbf34ac8441a20a0616
#
_entry.id   a2aebc0d37589fbf34ac8441a20a0616
#
_cell.length_a   1.000
_cell.length_b   1.000
_cell.length_c   1.000
_cell.angle_alpha   90.00
_cell.angle_beta   90.00
_cell.angle_gamma   90.00
#
_symmetry.space_group_name_H-M   'P 1'
#
loop_
_entity.id
_entity.type
_entity.pdbx_description
1 polymer ?
#
loop_
_entity_poly.entity_id
_entity_poly.type
_entity_poly.pdbx_seq_one_letter_code
_entity_poly.pdbx_strand_id
1 'polypeptide(L)'
;YRIIDTTKVIKKLHEKADRVLIDAPCSGLGVLKRNPDAKWKLQPEFIDNIRKVQAEVLESYSKIVKPGGKLVYATCSVLPSENQEQVKKFLTTEIGKQFNFIKDQKILAHESGFDGFYMALLERKESSEQKEKRVQKEIE
;
A
#
# COMPACT_ATOMS: atom_id res chain seq x y z
N TYR A 1 -1.41 -17.83 -10.83
CA TYR A 1 -1.02 -17.75 -9.41
C TYR A 1 0.50 -17.80 -9.31
N ARG A 2 1.07 -16.82 -8.66
CA ARG A 2 2.52 -16.65 -8.57
C ARG A 2 2.91 -16.04 -7.23
N ILE A 3 3.84 -16.65 -6.52
CA ILE A 3 4.38 -16.12 -5.28
C ILE A 3 5.48 -15.10 -5.62
N ILE A 4 5.42 -13.92 -5.01
CA ILE A 4 6.44 -12.89 -5.16
C ILE A 4 7.45 -13.07 -4.04
N ASP A 5 8.52 -13.77 -4.32
CA ASP A 5 9.58 -14.09 -3.37
C ASP A 5 10.93 -13.45 -3.70
N THR A 6 11.05 -12.86 -4.89
CA THR A 6 12.28 -12.23 -5.35
C THR A 6 12.04 -10.95 -6.15
N THR A 7 13.07 -10.10 -6.18
CA THR A 7 13.06 -8.89 -7.01
C THR A 7 12.93 -9.18 -8.52
N LYS A 8 13.37 -10.36 -8.95
CA LYS A 8 13.22 -10.80 -10.36
C LYS A 8 11.74 -10.95 -10.75
N VAL A 9 10.92 -11.49 -9.85
CA VAL A 9 9.48 -11.63 -10.09
C VAL A 9 8.82 -10.25 -10.18
N ILE A 10 9.18 -9.33 -9.29
CA ILE A 10 8.68 -7.95 -9.33
C ILE A 10 9.02 -7.29 -10.66
N LYS A 11 10.28 -7.40 -11.12
CA LYS A 11 10.71 -6.84 -12.41
C LYS A 11 9.93 -7.40 -13.60
N LYS A 12 9.63 -8.70 -13.59
CA LYS A 12 8.83 -9.34 -14.64
C LYS A 12 7.38 -8.87 -14.64
N LEU A 13 6.87 -8.41 -13.49
CA LEU A 13 5.50 -7.95 -13.32
C LEU A 13 5.33 -6.44 -13.46
N HIS A 14 6.42 -5.69 -13.69
CA HIS A 14 6.35 -4.23 -13.85
C HIS A 14 5.25 -3.84 -14.86
N GLU A 15 4.37 -2.94 -14.44
CA GLU A 15 3.29 -2.41 -15.28
C GLU A 15 2.35 -3.48 -15.85
N LYS A 16 2.19 -4.61 -15.15
CA LYS A 16 1.37 -5.75 -15.62
C LYS A 16 0.00 -5.85 -14.96
N ALA A 17 -0.15 -5.29 -13.76
CA ALA A 17 -1.38 -5.47 -12.99
C ALA A 17 -2.29 -4.26 -13.04
N ASP A 18 -3.58 -4.49 -13.28
CA ASP A 18 -4.63 -3.47 -13.23
C ASP A 18 -4.90 -3.02 -11.80
N ARG A 19 -4.76 -3.94 -10.85
CA ARG A 19 -5.01 -3.69 -9.43
C ARG A 19 -3.97 -4.41 -8.59
N VAL A 20 -3.43 -3.72 -7.59
CA VAL A 20 -2.47 -4.27 -6.63
C VAL A 20 -2.96 -3.95 -5.23
N LEU A 21 -3.03 -4.96 -4.39
CA LEU A 21 -3.27 -4.80 -2.95
C LEU A 21 -1.97 -5.09 -2.21
N ILE A 22 -1.52 -4.11 -1.45
CA ILE A 22 -0.40 -4.26 -0.52
C ILE A 22 -0.96 -4.37 0.89
N ASP A 23 -1.00 -5.58 1.43
CA ASP A 23 -1.28 -5.82 2.83
C ASP A 23 0.06 -5.76 3.56
N ALA A 24 0.42 -4.56 4.03
CA ALA A 24 1.75 -4.27 4.50
C ALA A 24 2.04 -4.89 5.88
N PRO A 25 3.25 -5.41 6.11
CA PRO A 25 3.66 -5.76 7.45
C PRO A 25 3.56 -4.53 8.34
N CYS A 26 3.04 -4.68 9.54
CA CYS A 26 2.79 -3.55 10.44
C CYS A 26 3.02 -3.93 11.90
N SER A 27 2.95 -2.93 12.79
CA SER A 27 3.14 -3.14 14.24
C SER A 27 2.05 -4.03 14.86
N GLY A 28 0.88 -4.14 14.19
CA GLY A 28 -0.26 -4.89 14.72
C GLY A 28 -1.03 -4.17 15.82
N LEU A 29 -0.78 -2.86 16.03
CA LEU A 29 -1.46 -2.11 17.08
C LEU A 29 -2.97 -2.01 16.90
N GLY A 30 -3.46 -2.16 15.65
CA GLY A 30 -4.89 -2.21 15.36
C GLY A 30 -5.58 -3.47 15.86
N VAL A 31 -4.85 -4.54 16.14
CA VAL A 31 -5.36 -5.85 16.55
C VAL A 31 -5.01 -6.21 18.00
N LEU A 32 -4.68 -5.23 18.84
CA LEU A 32 -4.33 -5.45 20.25
C LEU A 32 -5.43 -6.15 21.04
N LYS A 33 -6.69 -5.93 20.68
CA LYS A 33 -7.83 -6.56 21.33
C LYS A 33 -7.80 -8.09 21.18
N ARG A 34 -7.38 -8.59 20.01
CA ARG A 34 -7.25 -10.03 19.71
C ARG A 34 -5.89 -10.58 20.12
N ASN A 35 -4.88 -9.74 20.13
CA ASN A 35 -3.48 -10.11 20.37
C ASN A 35 -2.81 -9.12 21.33
N PRO A 36 -3.24 -9.11 22.60
CA PRO A 36 -2.76 -8.11 23.57
C PRO A 36 -1.25 -8.19 23.85
N ASP A 37 -0.64 -9.35 23.65
CA ASP A 37 0.80 -9.54 23.86
C ASP A 37 1.65 -8.72 22.86
N ALA A 38 1.06 -8.30 21.75
CA ALA A 38 1.76 -7.48 20.75
C ALA A 38 2.33 -6.18 21.35
N LYS A 39 1.67 -5.59 22.35
CA LYS A 39 2.15 -4.38 23.03
C LYS A 39 3.53 -4.54 23.67
N TRP A 40 3.89 -5.74 24.12
CA TRP A 40 5.18 -6.02 24.75
C TRP A 40 6.34 -6.11 23.76
N LYS A 41 6.01 -6.28 22.46
CA LYS A 41 6.97 -6.32 21.36
C LYS A 41 7.24 -4.94 20.76
N LEU A 42 6.56 -3.90 21.24
CA LEU A 42 6.65 -2.55 20.68
C LEU A 42 7.84 -1.77 21.23
N GLN A 43 9.02 -2.16 20.79
CA GLN A 43 10.22 -1.36 20.99
C GLN A 43 10.30 -0.29 19.88
N PRO A 44 10.82 0.91 20.18
CA PRO A 44 10.98 1.96 19.15
C PRO A 44 11.74 1.47 17.92
N GLU A 45 12.78 0.67 18.10
CA GLU A 45 13.56 0.08 17.02
C GLU A 45 12.74 -0.85 16.14
N PHE A 46 11.84 -1.63 16.72
CA PHE A 46 10.94 -2.51 15.99
C PHE A 46 10.00 -1.71 15.08
N ILE A 47 9.41 -0.63 15.60
CA ILE A 47 8.52 0.25 14.82
C ILE A 47 9.30 0.93 13.70
N ASP A 48 10.52 1.40 13.96
CA ASP A 48 11.36 2.01 12.93
C ASP A 48 11.71 1.04 11.82
N ASN A 49 12.02 -0.21 12.15
CA ASN A 49 12.28 -1.25 11.16
C ASN A 49 11.03 -1.57 10.33
N ILE A 50 9.87 -1.68 10.97
CA ILE A 50 8.60 -1.91 10.29
C ILE A 50 8.31 -0.77 9.30
N ARG A 51 8.52 0.48 9.70
CA ARG A 51 8.32 1.64 8.81
C ARG A 51 9.24 1.60 7.58
N LYS A 52 10.49 1.18 7.76
CA LYS A 52 11.42 1.00 6.64
C LYS A 52 10.94 -0.09 5.68
N VAL A 53 10.52 -1.24 6.21
CA VAL A 53 9.99 -2.33 5.40
C VAL A 53 8.73 -1.91 4.65
N GLN A 54 7.82 -1.20 5.29
CA GLN A 54 6.61 -0.66 4.67
C GLN A 54 6.96 0.27 3.50
N ALA A 55 7.91 1.17 3.69
CA ALA A 55 8.36 2.09 2.64
C ALA A 55 8.95 1.34 1.44
N GLU A 56 9.78 0.34 1.69
CA GLU A 56 10.39 -0.50 0.64
C GLU A 56 9.35 -1.31 -0.13
N VAL A 57 8.42 -1.93 0.58
CA VAL A 57 7.34 -2.72 -0.01
C VAL A 57 6.46 -1.84 -0.89
N LEU A 58 6.06 -0.68 -0.39
CA LEU A 58 5.23 0.27 -1.14
C LEU A 58 5.93 0.75 -2.42
N GLU A 59 7.21 1.10 -2.33
CA GLU A 59 8.00 1.55 -3.46
C GLU A 59 8.23 0.43 -4.49
N SER A 60 8.53 -0.78 -4.04
CA SER A 60 8.83 -1.90 -4.93
C SER A 60 7.58 -2.47 -5.62
N TYR A 61 6.52 -2.70 -4.87
CA TYR A 61 5.31 -3.33 -5.41
C TYR A 61 4.43 -2.37 -6.20
N SER A 62 4.53 -1.07 -5.95
CA SER A 62 3.81 -0.07 -6.76
C SER A 62 4.21 -0.12 -8.23
N LYS A 63 5.41 -0.56 -8.54
CA LYS A 63 5.91 -0.70 -9.92
C LYS A 63 5.13 -1.75 -10.73
N ILE A 64 4.44 -2.66 -10.06
CA ILE A 64 3.62 -3.70 -10.70
C ILE A 64 2.34 -3.10 -11.30
N VAL A 65 1.86 -1.99 -10.76
CA VAL A 65 0.64 -1.33 -11.24
C VAL A 65 0.87 -0.77 -12.63
N LYS A 66 -0.02 -1.10 -13.58
CA LYS A 66 0.05 -0.48 -14.91
C LYS A 66 -0.43 0.98 -14.87
N PRO A 67 -0.02 1.81 -15.85
CA PRO A 67 -0.59 3.14 -16.02
C PRO A 67 -2.12 3.09 -16.07
N GLY A 68 -2.80 3.91 -15.27
CA GLY A 68 -4.26 3.88 -15.11
C GLY A 68 -4.76 2.82 -14.12
N GLY A 69 -3.90 1.96 -13.62
CA GLY A 69 -4.25 0.95 -12.61
C GLY A 69 -4.39 1.51 -11.21
N LYS A 70 -4.91 0.69 -10.32
CA LYS A 70 -5.19 1.05 -8.92
C LYS A 70 -4.26 0.33 -7.95
N LEU A 71 -3.88 1.04 -6.90
CA LEU A 71 -3.07 0.52 -5.80
C LEU A 71 -3.81 0.75 -4.48
N VAL A 72 -3.96 -0.30 -3.69
CA VAL A 72 -4.45 -0.20 -2.32
C VAL A 72 -3.32 -0.55 -1.36
N TYR A 73 -3.03 0.35 -0.44
CA TYR A 73 -2.12 0.14 0.67
C TYR A 73 -2.93 -0.04 1.94
N ALA A 74 -2.73 -1.15 2.64
CA ALA A 74 -3.51 -1.51 3.83
C ALA A 74 -2.60 -1.93 4.98
N THR A 75 -2.97 -1.57 6.20
CA THR A 75 -2.31 -1.99 7.44
C THR A 75 -3.34 -2.32 8.52
N CYS A 76 -2.91 -3.13 9.50
CA CYS A 76 -3.63 -3.33 10.76
C CYS A 76 -3.06 -2.44 11.88
N SER A 77 -2.58 -1.25 11.53
CA SER A 77 -2.00 -0.30 12.47
C SER A 77 -2.91 0.91 12.69
N VAL A 78 -2.85 1.48 13.88
CA VAL A 78 -3.50 2.74 14.22
C VAL A 78 -2.51 3.92 14.22
N LEU A 79 -1.22 3.65 14.01
CA LEU A 79 -0.18 4.68 14.02
C LEU A 79 -0.17 5.48 12.71
N PRO A 80 -0.32 6.82 12.77
CA PRO A 80 -0.22 7.66 11.56
C PRO A 80 1.09 7.45 10.79
N SER A 81 2.19 7.18 11.49
CA SER A 81 3.50 6.95 10.87
C SER A 81 3.58 5.69 10.01
N GLU A 82 2.70 4.73 10.22
CA GLU A 82 2.56 3.52 9.40
C GLU A 82 1.50 3.68 8.31
N ASN A 83 0.64 4.66 8.42
CA ASN A 83 -0.55 4.88 7.61
C ASN A 83 -0.43 6.11 6.70
N GLN A 84 -1.10 7.22 7.05
CA GLN A 84 -1.14 8.41 6.21
C GLN A 84 0.25 8.99 5.92
N GLU A 85 1.14 8.97 6.89
CA GLU A 85 2.50 9.49 6.74
C GLU A 85 3.33 8.64 5.78
N GLN A 86 3.13 7.31 5.76
CA GLN A 86 3.77 6.43 4.78
C GLN A 86 3.29 6.74 3.35
N VAL A 87 2.00 6.95 3.18
CA VAL A 87 1.42 7.31 1.88
C VAL A 87 1.95 8.66 1.40
N LYS A 88 1.98 9.67 2.27
CA LYS A 88 2.54 10.99 1.94
C LYS A 88 4.01 10.90 1.54
N LYS A 89 4.80 10.15 2.30
CA LYS A 89 6.22 9.93 2.00
C LYS A 89 6.40 9.22 0.66
N PHE A 90 5.60 8.19 0.39
CA PHE A 90 5.61 7.47 -0.88
C PHE A 90 5.36 8.42 -2.06
N LEU A 91 4.38 9.30 -1.95
CA LEU A 91 4.03 10.26 -3.01
C LEU A 91 5.15 11.25 -3.34
N THR A 92 6.15 11.40 -2.47
CA THR A 92 7.34 12.23 -2.73
C THR A 92 8.46 11.48 -3.44
N THR A 93 8.39 10.15 -3.51
CA THR A 93 9.39 9.34 -4.23
C THR A 93 9.19 9.45 -5.75
N GLU A 94 10.20 9.08 -6.53
CA GLU A 94 10.10 9.12 -8.00
C GLU A 94 8.93 8.27 -8.52
N ILE A 95 8.80 7.04 -8.02
CA ILE A 95 7.68 6.18 -8.42
C ILE A 95 6.35 6.72 -7.88
N GLY A 96 6.33 7.26 -6.67
CA GLY A 96 5.14 7.81 -6.05
C GLY A 96 4.58 9.04 -6.75
N LYS A 97 5.44 9.83 -7.39
CA LYS A 97 5.01 10.98 -8.21
C LYS A 97 4.20 10.56 -9.44
N GLN A 98 4.26 9.29 -9.82
CA GLN A 98 3.46 8.71 -10.90
C GLN A 98 2.06 8.29 -10.42
N PHE A 99 1.73 8.50 -9.15
CA PHE A 99 0.46 8.14 -8.55
C PHE A 99 -0.32 9.36 -8.10
N ASN A 100 -1.65 9.27 -8.19
CA ASN A 100 -2.58 10.20 -7.58
C ASN A 100 -3.18 9.54 -6.35
N PHE A 101 -3.23 10.28 -5.24
CA PHE A 101 -4.00 9.88 -4.06
C PHE A 101 -5.48 10.12 -4.35
N ILE A 102 -6.31 9.09 -4.13
CA ILE A 102 -7.76 9.19 -4.36
C ILE A 102 -8.49 9.38 -3.04
N LYS A 103 -8.34 8.45 -2.12
CA LYS A 103 -8.98 8.50 -0.80
C LYS A 103 -8.29 7.54 0.16
N ASP A 104 -8.54 7.72 1.44
CA ASP A 104 -8.19 6.76 2.46
C ASP A 104 -9.33 6.58 3.46
N GLN A 105 -9.25 5.52 4.23
CA GLN A 105 -10.18 5.22 5.30
C GLN A 105 -9.42 4.64 6.49
N LYS A 106 -9.73 5.16 7.66
CA LYS A 106 -9.22 4.68 8.94
C LYS A 106 -10.39 4.17 9.77
N ILE A 107 -10.27 2.93 10.23
CA ILE A 107 -11.24 2.32 11.13
C ILE A 107 -10.57 2.17 12.49
N LEU A 108 -11.16 2.79 13.51
CA LEU A 108 -10.66 2.71 14.87
C LEU A 108 -11.46 1.65 15.64
N ALA A 109 -10.76 0.85 16.44
CA ALA A 109 -11.36 -0.26 17.18
C ALA A 109 -12.47 0.19 18.15
N HIS A 110 -12.29 1.37 18.78
CA HIS A 110 -13.27 1.90 19.73
C HIS A 110 -14.54 2.45 19.05
N GLU A 111 -14.48 2.79 17.77
CA GLU A 111 -15.62 3.31 16.99
C GLU A 111 -16.44 2.17 16.37
N SER A 112 -15.74 1.16 15.85
CA SER A 112 -16.38 0.09 15.08
C SER A 112 -16.71 -1.15 15.91
N GLY A 113 -16.08 -1.32 17.06
CA GLY A 113 -16.11 -2.58 17.82
C GLY A 113 -15.25 -3.68 17.22
N PHE A 114 -14.62 -3.41 16.07
CA PHE A 114 -13.71 -4.33 15.36
C PHE A 114 -12.26 -3.90 15.55
N ASP A 115 -11.34 -4.58 14.87
CA ASP A 115 -9.92 -4.23 14.88
C ASP A 115 -9.67 -2.87 14.20
N GLY A 116 -8.62 -2.20 14.61
CA GLY A 116 -8.14 -0.98 13.94
C GLY A 116 -7.54 -1.32 12.58
N PHE A 117 -7.80 -0.49 11.58
CA PHE A 117 -7.45 -0.76 10.21
C PHE A 117 -7.28 0.53 9.41
N TYR A 118 -6.39 0.51 8.41
CA TYR A 118 -6.19 1.62 7.50
C TYR A 118 -6.09 1.14 6.06
N MET A 119 -6.70 1.86 5.15
CA MET A 119 -6.57 1.65 3.70
C MET A 119 -6.42 2.97 2.98
N ALA A 120 -5.53 2.99 1.98
CA ALA A 120 -5.41 4.11 1.05
C ALA A 120 -5.55 3.60 -0.38
N LEU A 121 -6.31 4.32 -1.18
CA LEU A 121 -6.49 4.05 -2.60
C LEU A 121 -5.74 5.09 -3.41
N LEU A 122 -4.86 4.60 -4.29
CA LEU A 122 -4.10 5.41 -5.21
C LEU A 122 -4.34 4.91 -6.64
N GLU A 123 -4.13 5.79 -7.62
CA GLU A 123 -4.22 5.47 -9.04
C GLU A 123 -2.95 5.89 -9.75
N ARG A 124 -2.38 5.00 -10.55
CA ARG A 124 -1.22 5.34 -11.36
C ARG A 124 -1.64 6.22 -12.53
N LYS A 125 -0.94 7.35 -12.68
CA LYS A 125 -1.15 8.28 -13.79
C LYS A 125 -0.86 7.59 -15.12
N GLU A 126 -1.64 7.96 -16.14
CA GLU A 126 -1.40 7.52 -17.50
C GLU A 126 -1.29 8.74 -18.42
N SER A 127 -0.50 8.62 -19.49
CA SER A 127 -0.45 9.64 -20.52
C SER A 127 -1.74 9.64 -21.34
N SER A 128 -2.04 10.77 -22.03
CA SER A 128 -3.22 10.86 -22.91
C SER A 128 -3.23 9.73 -23.95
N GLU A 129 -2.09 9.43 -24.54
CA GLU A 129 -1.94 8.34 -25.50
C GLU A 129 -2.23 6.96 -24.88
N GLN A 130 -1.75 6.70 -23.67
CA GLN A 130 -2.02 5.44 -22.95
C GLN A 130 -3.52 5.32 -22.62
N LYS A 131 -4.15 6.43 -22.24
CA LYS A 131 -5.58 6.48 -21.94
C LYS A 131 -6.43 6.16 -23.18
N GLU A 132 -6.11 6.76 -24.30
CA GLU A 132 -6.78 6.49 -25.57
C GLU A 132 -6.68 5.02 -25.98
N LYS A 133 -5.49 4.45 -25.91
CA LYS A 133 -5.25 3.01 -26.20
C LYS A 133 -6.05 2.10 -25.26
N ARG A 134 -6.13 2.45 -23.98
CA ARG A 134 -6.92 1.68 -23.01
C ARG A 134 -8.41 1.73 -23.33
N VAL A 135 -8.96 2.93 -23.57
CA VAL A 135 -10.37 3.12 -23.90
C VAL A 135 -10.72 2.38 -25.18
N GLN A 136 -9.87 2.47 -26.19
CA GLN A 136 -10.09 1.77 -27.46
C GLN A 136 -10.16 0.24 -27.26
N LYS A 137 -9.29 -0.30 -26.41
CA LYS A 137 -9.26 -1.72 -26.10
C LYS A 137 -10.49 -2.20 -25.32
N GLU A 138 -11.05 -1.35 -24.46
CA GLU A 138 -12.28 -1.64 -23.71
C GLU A 138 -13.53 -1.62 -24.60
N ILE A 139 -13.52 -0.88 -25.71
CA ILE A 139 -14.60 -0.80 -26.70
C ILE A 139 -14.60 -2.03 -27.63
N GLU A 140 -13.44 -2.58 -27.95
CA GLU A 140 -13.29 -3.79 -28.76
C GLU A 140 -13.73 -5.05 -27.99
#